data_31f9322df63822bf3de5f1d8709f344d
#
_entry.id   31f9322df63822bf3de5f1d8709f344d
#
_cell.length_a   1.000
_cell.length_b   1.000
_cell.length_c   1.000
_cell.angle_alpha   90.00
_cell.angle_beta   90.00
_cell.angle_gamma   90.00
#
_symmetry.space_group_name_H-M   'P 1'
#
loop_
_entity.id
_entity.type
_entity.pdbx_description
1 polymer ?
#
loop_
_entity_poly.entity_id
_entity_poly.type
_entity_poly.pdbx_seq_one_letter_code
_entity_poly.pdbx_strand_id
1 'polypeptide(L)'
;MIIEKQLENLDNTPPVCSKKKPPRSINKSLPPLYHCFLSVGSKNSGKSYSVVKHLKNYEKYPIKDCDGNVIPQRIILFSPTADSPYNPIFLTLKYLDKTDIYTEYTDAILQEVLDDIEQVKYDIEERNEYIKAYKKALKYKNIDDETLEILEKHDFLSPDELPKLRYNYPPANFIIFDDMISDPHVFKKNGSDLVSKLTIKHRHKQISLIYTTQYLKSIGPVIRKNCDIYQIFKYGDTKEVLDKFYGEISGYINPEDFSEMYLHATEKPRNSLVIDIHPDTHISHRFKMNFDKLLLTEDRLSDLNKK
;
A
#
# COMPACT_ATOMS: atom_id res chain seq x y z
N MET A 1 -39.38 9.24 -3.98
CA MET A 1 -39.47 7.82 -4.42
C MET A 1 -38.75 7.72 -5.74
N ILE A 2 -37.71 6.87 -5.82
CA ILE A 2 -36.98 6.61 -7.09
C ILE A 2 -37.63 5.36 -7.69
N ILE A 3 -37.97 5.42 -8.96
CA ILE A 3 -38.56 4.27 -9.71
C ILE A 3 -37.47 3.78 -10.67
N GLU A 4 -37.02 2.54 -10.50
CA GLU A 4 -36.10 1.89 -11.43
C GLU A 4 -36.89 1.22 -12.55
N LYS A 5 -36.49 1.47 -13.80
CA LYS A 5 -37.03 0.78 -14.97
C LYS A 5 -35.88 0.13 -15.72
N GLN A 6 -35.96 -1.19 -15.89
CA GLN A 6 -34.95 -1.92 -16.65
C GLN A 6 -35.12 -1.57 -18.15
N LEU A 7 -33.99 -1.26 -18.78
CA LEU A 7 -33.94 -1.05 -20.22
C LEU A 7 -33.81 -2.41 -20.91
N GLU A 8 -34.70 -2.66 -21.87
CA GLU A 8 -34.65 -3.89 -22.66
C GLU A 8 -33.46 -3.90 -23.62
N ASN A 9 -32.87 -5.08 -23.81
CA ASN A 9 -31.74 -5.34 -24.73
C ASN A 9 -30.35 -4.73 -24.33
N LEU A 10 -30.17 -4.35 -23.09
CA LEU A 10 -28.83 -4.02 -22.58
C LEU A 10 -28.29 -5.15 -21.70
N ASP A 11 -27.22 -5.79 -22.14
CA ASP A 11 -26.50 -6.78 -21.33
C ASP A 11 -25.52 -6.04 -20.41
N ASN A 12 -25.86 -5.96 -19.12
CA ASN A 12 -25.04 -5.40 -18.07
C ASN A 12 -24.16 -6.46 -17.38
N THR A 13 -24.11 -7.68 -17.93
CA THR A 13 -23.25 -8.73 -17.37
C THR A 13 -21.79 -8.32 -17.51
N PRO A 14 -21.05 -8.14 -16.41
CA PRO A 14 -19.64 -7.80 -16.52
C PRO A 14 -18.91 -8.87 -17.32
N PRO A 15 -18.01 -8.50 -18.24
CA PRO A 15 -17.22 -9.49 -18.94
C PRO A 15 -16.45 -10.32 -17.91
N VAL A 16 -16.41 -11.64 -18.13
CA VAL A 16 -15.68 -12.57 -17.25
C VAL A 16 -14.19 -12.20 -17.30
N CYS A 17 -13.78 -11.39 -16.33
CA CYS A 17 -12.39 -10.99 -16.15
C CYS A 17 -11.87 -11.68 -14.89
N SER A 18 -10.85 -12.52 -15.06
CA SER A 18 -10.15 -13.13 -13.94
C SER A 18 -9.28 -12.09 -13.20
N LYS A 19 -9.90 -11.09 -12.60
CA LYS A 19 -9.17 -10.14 -11.74
C LYS A 19 -8.67 -10.92 -10.53
N LYS A 20 -7.36 -11.21 -10.51
CA LYS A 20 -6.72 -11.71 -9.30
C LYS A 20 -6.93 -10.67 -8.19
N LYS A 21 -7.54 -11.08 -7.09
CA LYS A 21 -7.65 -10.19 -5.91
C LYS A 21 -6.26 -9.88 -5.38
N PRO A 22 -6.03 -8.65 -4.89
CA PRO A 22 -4.73 -8.32 -4.29
C PRO A 22 -4.45 -9.26 -3.11
N PRO A 23 -3.20 -9.68 -2.92
CA PRO A 23 -2.82 -10.50 -1.78
C PRO A 23 -3.17 -9.81 -0.46
N ARG A 24 -3.45 -10.61 0.57
CA ARG A 24 -3.85 -10.11 1.90
C ARG A 24 -3.00 -10.73 2.98
N SER A 25 -2.87 -10.00 4.08
CA SER A 25 -2.40 -10.58 5.33
C SER A 25 -3.37 -11.68 5.81
N ILE A 26 -2.83 -12.64 6.55
CA ILE A 26 -3.63 -13.64 7.27
C ILE A 26 -4.58 -12.97 8.29
N ASN A 27 -4.26 -11.77 8.77
CA ASN A 27 -5.14 -10.95 9.60
C ASN A 27 -6.04 -10.07 8.71
N LYS A 28 -7.32 -10.43 8.64
CA LYS A 28 -8.33 -9.74 7.82
C LYS A 28 -8.61 -8.28 8.24
N SER A 29 -8.17 -7.87 9.44
CA SER A 29 -8.30 -6.48 9.90
C SER A 29 -7.26 -5.54 9.27
N LEU A 30 -6.20 -6.11 8.65
CA LEU A 30 -5.24 -5.34 7.89
C LEU A 30 -5.77 -5.10 6.47
N PRO A 31 -5.49 -3.93 5.89
CA PRO A 31 -5.83 -3.63 4.51
C PRO A 31 -5.23 -4.66 3.53
N PRO A 32 -5.86 -4.88 2.37
CA PRO A 32 -5.22 -5.65 1.30
C PRO A 32 -3.97 -4.92 0.81
N LEU A 33 -3.05 -5.64 0.16
CA LEU A 33 -1.89 -5.02 -0.50
C LEU A 33 -2.32 -4.06 -1.61
N TYR A 34 -1.35 -3.25 -2.01
CA TYR A 34 -1.49 -2.24 -3.07
C TYR A 34 -2.50 -1.15 -2.69
N HIS A 35 -2.56 -0.83 -1.40
CA HIS A 35 -3.32 0.31 -0.89
C HIS A 35 -2.50 1.59 -0.92
N CYS A 36 -3.20 2.72 -0.94
CA CYS A 36 -2.64 4.05 -0.75
C CYS A 36 -3.07 4.60 0.61
N PHE A 37 -2.12 4.88 1.48
CA PHE A 37 -2.34 5.31 2.86
C PHE A 37 -1.80 6.72 3.08
N LEU A 38 -2.64 7.61 3.59
CA LEU A 38 -2.29 8.99 3.93
C LEU A 38 -2.44 9.23 5.45
N SER A 39 -1.32 9.54 6.11
CA SER A 39 -1.29 9.91 7.54
C SER A 39 -1.04 11.40 7.71
N VAL A 40 -1.97 12.10 8.38
CA VAL A 40 -1.93 13.55 8.57
C VAL A 40 -1.97 13.91 10.05
N GLY A 41 -1.08 14.80 10.46
CA GLY A 41 -1.04 15.29 11.84
C GLY A 41 0.10 16.25 12.09
N SER A 42 0.03 17.06 13.12
CA SER A 42 1.06 18.03 13.49
C SER A 42 2.43 17.35 13.77
N LYS A 43 3.47 18.13 13.91
CA LYS A 43 4.78 17.63 14.35
C LYS A 43 4.62 16.92 15.70
N ASN A 44 5.31 15.79 15.87
CA ASN A 44 5.27 14.95 17.08
C ASN A 44 3.91 14.30 17.39
N SER A 45 2.96 14.30 16.48
CA SER A 45 1.64 13.65 16.66
C SER A 45 1.73 12.11 16.69
N GLY A 46 2.81 11.51 16.20
CA GLY A 46 2.99 10.06 16.16
C GLY A 46 2.81 9.42 14.77
N LYS A 47 2.78 10.21 13.69
CA LYS A 47 2.62 9.71 12.30
C LYS A 47 3.59 8.60 11.95
N SER A 48 4.90 8.87 11.98
CA SER A 48 5.95 7.91 11.62
C SER A 48 5.90 6.67 12.52
N TYR A 49 5.65 6.86 13.83
CA TYR A 49 5.44 5.73 14.76
C TYR A 49 4.25 4.84 14.33
N SER A 50 3.15 5.45 13.96
CA SER A 50 1.95 4.73 13.53
C SER A 50 2.16 3.99 12.21
N VAL A 51 2.88 4.59 11.26
CA VAL A 51 3.27 3.93 10.00
C VAL A 51 4.14 2.69 10.30
N VAL A 52 5.15 2.83 11.17
CA VAL A 52 5.99 1.70 11.58
C VAL A 52 5.15 0.61 12.26
N LYS A 53 4.22 0.98 13.17
CA LYS A 53 3.31 0.03 13.82
C LYS A 53 2.43 -0.69 12.79
N HIS A 54 1.95 0.02 11.77
CA HIS A 54 1.16 -0.56 10.67
C HIS A 54 1.99 -1.60 9.90
N LEU A 55 3.21 -1.29 9.51
CA LEU A 55 4.11 -2.21 8.80
C LEU A 55 4.53 -3.41 9.65
N LYS A 56 4.80 -3.21 10.95
CA LYS A 56 5.09 -4.31 11.89
C LYS A 56 3.93 -5.30 12.04
N ASN A 57 2.70 -4.86 11.81
CA ASN A 57 1.58 -5.79 11.76
C ASN A 57 1.66 -6.74 10.55
N TYR A 58 2.17 -6.29 9.40
CA TYR A 58 2.43 -7.19 8.27
C TYR A 58 3.63 -8.10 8.51
N GLU A 59 4.62 -7.68 9.30
CA GLU A 59 5.71 -8.56 9.75
C GLU A 59 5.18 -9.68 10.66
N LYS A 60 4.27 -9.33 11.58
CA LYS A 60 3.64 -10.26 12.54
C LYS A 60 2.63 -11.19 11.87
N TYR A 61 1.87 -10.68 10.92
CA TYR A 61 0.82 -11.38 10.21
C TYR A 61 1.16 -11.44 8.72
N PRO A 62 1.90 -12.46 8.28
CA PRO A 62 2.46 -12.50 6.94
C PRO A 62 1.39 -12.45 5.86
N ILE A 63 1.79 -11.90 4.73
CA ILE A 63 0.99 -11.83 3.52
C ILE A 63 1.14 -13.16 2.78
N LYS A 64 0.04 -13.66 2.24
CA LYS A 64 0.03 -14.88 1.45
C LYS A 64 -0.60 -14.65 0.07
N ASP A 65 -0.11 -15.36 -0.93
CA ASP A 65 -0.74 -15.44 -2.24
C ASP A 65 -1.96 -16.39 -2.24
N CYS A 66 -2.58 -16.57 -3.40
CA CYS A 66 -3.71 -17.48 -3.56
C CYS A 66 -3.34 -18.97 -3.35
N ASP A 67 -2.06 -19.31 -3.49
CA ASP A 67 -1.53 -20.66 -3.34
C ASP A 67 -1.03 -20.92 -1.90
N GLY A 68 -1.11 -19.92 -1.02
CA GLY A 68 -0.69 -19.99 0.38
C GLY A 68 0.78 -19.71 0.64
N ASN A 69 1.57 -19.35 -0.39
CA ASN A 69 2.98 -18.98 -0.24
C ASN A 69 3.10 -17.65 0.48
N VAL A 70 4.09 -17.55 1.36
CA VAL A 70 4.40 -16.28 2.04
C VAL A 70 5.12 -15.35 1.08
N ILE A 71 4.53 -14.18 0.86
CA ILE A 71 5.10 -13.12 0.03
C ILE A 71 6.12 -12.35 0.86
N PRO A 72 7.40 -12.24 0.45
CA PRO A 72 8.38 -11.40 1.12
C PRO A 72 7.96 -9.94 1.02
N GLN A 73 8.42 -9.12 1.95
CA GLN A 73 8.16 -7.68 1.95
C GLN A 73 9.43 -6.93 1.58
N ARG A 74 9.27 -5.78 0.93
CA ARG A 74 10.31 -4.79 0.70
C ARG A 74 9.78 -3.43 1.06
N ILE A 75 10.50 -2.71 1.91
CA ILE A 75 10.16 -1.36 2.36
C ILE A 75 11.18 -0.41 1.78
N ILE A 76 10.72 0.64 1.12
CA ILE A 76 11.52 1.69 0.49
C ILE A 76 11.11 3.00 1.14
N LEU A 77 12.04 3.72 1.72
CA LEU A 77 11.81 4.91 2.53
C LEU A 77 12.42 6.15 1.89
N PHE A 78 11.58 7.12 1.57
CA PHE A 78 11.97 8.49 1.27
C PHE A 78 11.68 9.35 2.51
N SER A 79 12.72 9.84 3.19
CA SER A 79 12.57 10.70 4.37
C SER A 79 13.80 11.57 4.58
N PRO A 80 13.67 12.90 4.68
CA PRO A 80 14.80 13.80 4.91
C PRO A 80 15.43 13.63 6.31
N THR A 81 14.81 12.84 7.16
CA THR A 81 15.28 12.57 8.54
C THR A 81 15.61 11.10 8.79
N ALA A 82 15.70 10.29 7.72
CA ALA A 82 15.88 8.85 7.84
C ALA A 82 17.20 8.45 8.53
N ASP A 83 18.26 9.21 8.33
CA ASP A 83 19.59 9.04 8.91
C ASP A 83 19.78 9.77 10.23
N SER A 84 18.76 10.51 10.70
CA SER A 84 18.83 11.24 11.96
C SER A 84 18.89 10.29 13.16
N PRO A 85 19.89 10.41 14.04
CA PRO A 85 19.98 9.60 15.25
C PRO A 85 18.81 9.87 16.23
N TYR A 86 18.07 10.95 16.02
CA TYR A 86 16.90 11.31 16.85
C TYR A 86 15.60 10.65 16.41
N ASN A 87 15.56 9.99 15.24
CA ASN A 87 14.36 9.33 14.75
C ASN A 87 14.65 7.95 14.11
N PRO A 88 15.25 7.00 14.88
CA PRO A 88 15.64 5.70 14.34
C PRO A 88 14.45 4.73 14.16
N ILE A 89 13.21 5.22 14.25
CA ILE A 89 12.05 4.33 14.36
C ILE A 89 11.87 3.44 13.13
N PHE A 90 12.11 3.96 11.93
CA PHE A 90 12.04 3.18 10.70
C PHE A 90 13.07 2.06 10.64
N LEU A 91 14.27 2.27 11.24
CA LEU A 91 15.33 1.27 11.31
C LEU A 91 14.94 0.03 12.14
N THR A 92 13.83 0.08 12.86
CA THR A 92 13.28 -1.08 13.58
C THR A 92 12.46 -2.02 12.70
N LEU A 93 12.23 -1.67 11.44
CA LEU A 93 11.51 -2.50 10.46
C LEU A 93 12.44 -3.57 9.91
N LYS A 94 11.99 -4.82 9.96
CA LYS A 94 12.76 -5.99 9.52
C LYS A 94 13.08 -5.98 8.02
N TYR A 95 12.17 -5.47 7.23
CA TYR A 95 12.23 -5.53 5.76
C TYR A 95 12.68 -4.20 5.11
N LEU A 96 13.19 -3.27 5.92
CA LEU A 96 13.83 -2.05 5.43
C LEU A 96 15.34 -2.28 5.35
N ASP A 97 15.88 -2.36 4.15
CA ASP A 97 17.31 -2.41 3.92
C ASP A 97 17.90 -0.99 3.87
N LYS A 98 19.17 -0.85 4.23
CA LYS A 98 19.86 0.45 4.17
C LYS A 98 19.96 0.99 2.74
N THR A 99 20.03 0.12 1.75
CA THR A 99 20.05 0.47 0.33
C THR A 99 18.71 0.99 -0.19
N ASP A 100 17.63 0.77 0.54
CA ASP A 100 16.28 1.23 0.22
C ASP A 100 15.89 2.51 1.00
N ILE A 101 16.88 3.25 1.57
CA ILE A 101 16.67 4.50 2.31
C ILE A 101 17.19 5.67 1.49
N TYR A 102 16.33 6.64 1.22
CA TYR A 102 16.63 7.85 0.46
C TYR A 102 16.32 9.08 1.31
N THR A 103 17.32 9.92 1.54
CA THR A 103 17.18 11.17 2.31
C THR A 103 16.73 12.34 1.45
N GLU A 104 16.85 12.20 0.12
CA GLU A 104 16.46 13.19 -0.88
C GLU A 104 15.49 12.56 -1.87
N TYR A 105 14.68 13.40 -2.50
CA TYR A 105 13.79 13.01 -3.57
C TYR A 105 14.14 13.73 -4.88
N THR A 106 14.23 12.96 -5.94
CA THR A 106 14.13 13.44 -7.32
C THR A 106 13.29 12.47 -8.14
N ASP A 107 12.67 12.95 -9.22
CA ASP A 107 11.94 12.06 -10.14
C ASP A 107 12.87 10.99 -10.72
N ALA A 108 14.19 11.26 -10.89
CA ALA A 108 15.16 10.30 -11.35
C ALA A 108 15.37 9.16 -10.35
N ILE A 109 15.59 9.49 -9.07
CA ILE A 109 15.74 8.47 -7.99
C ILE A 109 14.48 7.61 -7.89
N LEU A 110 13.30 8.22 -7.93
CA LEU A 110 12.06 7.44 -7.89
C LEU A 110 11.93 6.54 -9.12
N GLN A 111 12.34 7.01 -10.32
CA GLN A 111 12.30 6.18 -11.53
C GLN A 111 13.27 5.00 -11.41
N GLU A 112 14.50 5.21 -10.93
CA GLU A 112 15.47 4.14 -10.66
C GLU A 112 14.90 3.09 -9.69
N VAL A 113 14.22 3.51 -8.63
CA VAL A 113 13.53 2.62 -7.68
C VAL A 113 12.43 1.80 -8.38
N LEU A 114 11.65 2.43 -9.26
CA LEU A 114 10.60 1.74 -9.99
C LEU A 114 11.15 0.74 -11.00
N ASP A 115 12.25 1.09 -11.67
CA ASP A 115 12.93 0.22 -12.62
C ASP A 115 13.57 -0.98 -11.89
N ASP A 116 14.17 -0.76 -10.71
CA ASP A 116 14.70 -1.84 -9.87
C ASP A 116 13.60 -2.80 -9.37
N ILE A 117 12.42 -2.28 -9.00
CA ILE A 117 11.27 -3.13 -8.64
C ILE A 117 10.84 -4.02 -9.82
N GLU A 118 10.82 -3.49 -11.03
CA GLU A 118 10.49 -4.25 -12.24
C GLU A 118 11.58 -5.25 -12.59
N GLN A 119 12.85 -4.88 -12.44
CA GLN A 119 14.00 -5.77 -12.67
C GLN A 119 14.01 -6.95 -11.69
N VAL A 120 13.81 -6.71 -10.40
CA VAL A 120 13.71 -7.79 -9.40
C VAL A 120 12.62 -8.80 -9.76
N LYS A 121 11.49 -8.34 -10.27
CA LYS A 121 10.41 -9.22 -10.71
C LYS A 121 10.83 -10.04 -11.93
N TYR A 122 11.45 -9.39 -12.92
CA TYR A 122 11.95 -10.04 -14.13
C TYR A 122 12.98 -11.13 -13.81
N ASP A 123 13.98 -10.83 -12.97
CA ASP A 123 15.02 -11.77 -12.57
C ASP A 123 14.45 -13.03 -11.90
N ILE A 124 13.40 -12.85 -11.06
CA ILE A 124 12.71 -13.96 -10.40
C ILE A 124 11.93 -14.81 -11.42
N GLU A 125 11.23 -14.19 -12.36
CA GLU A 125 10.48 -14.87 -13.41
C GLU A 125 11.43 -15.66 -14.32
N GLU A 126 12.52 -15.04 -14.79
CA GLU A 126 13.55 -15.68 -15.61
C GLU A 126 14.18 -16.88 -14.89
N ARG A 127 14.58 -16.71 -13.61
CA ARG A 127 15.11 -17.81 -12.80
C ARG A 127 14.10 -18.97 -12.66
N ASN A 128 12.83 -18.67 -12.48
CA ASN A 128 11.80 -19.70 -12.33
C ASN A 128 11.56 -20.45 -13.65
N GLU A 129 11.62 -19.76 -14.78
CA GLU A 129 11.56 -20.37 -16.12
C GLU A 129 12.76 -21.29 -16.34
N TYR A 130 13.96 -20.83 -16.02
CA TYR A 130 15.17 -21.63 -16.08
C TYR A 130 15.07 -22.90 -15.23
N ILE A 131 14.65 -22.80 -13.96
CA ILE A 131 14.49 -23.97 -13.08
C ILE A 131 13.48 -24.97 -13.65
N LYS A 132 12.41 -24.51 -14.29
CA LYS A 132 11.43 -25.39 -14.97
C LYS A 132 12.05 -26.08 -16.17
N ALA A 133 12.79 -25.35 -17.02
CA ALA A 133 13.50 -25.89 -18.20
C ALA A 133 14.54 -26.92 -17.75
N TYR A 134 15.34 -26.63 -16.72
CA TYR A 134 16.33 -27.55 -16.17
C TYR A 134 15.71 -28.85 -15.66
N LYS A 135 14.62 -28.77 -14.88
CA LYS A 135 13.88 -29.95 -14.39
C LYS A 135 13.29 -30.76 -15.57
N LYS A 136 12.83 -30.10 -16.65
CA LYS A 136 12.31 -30.74 -17.84
C LYS A 136 13.43 -31.51 -18.56
N ALA A 137 14.61 -30.89 -18.72
CA ALA A 137 15.77 -31.51 -19.35
C ALA A 137 16.27 -32.73 -18.58
N LEU A 138 16.28 -32.70 -17.25
CA LEU A 138 16.65 -33.87 -16.44
C LEU A 138 15.66 -35.03 -16.58
N LYS A 139 14.38 -34.75 -16.85
CA LYS A 139 13.34 -35.77 -16.91
C LYS A 139 13.18 -36.41 -18.28
N TYR A 140 13.43 -35.67 -19.36
CA TYR A 140 13.17 -36.10 -20.72
C TYR A 140 14.49 -36.21 -21.54
N LYS A 141 14.64 -37.29 -22.31
CA LYS A 141 15.83 -37.49 -23.19
C LYS A 141 15.88 -36.53 -24.37
N ASN A 142 14.72 -36.14 -24.88
CA ASN A 142 14.59 -35.17 -25.96
C ASN A 142 13.97 -33.90 -25.40
N ILE A 143 14.68 -32.80 -25.49
CA ILE A 143 14.22 -31.45 -25.12
C ILE A 143 13.95 -30.67 -26.42
N ASP A 144 12.94 -29.80 -26.36
CA ASP A 144 12.62 -28.90 -27.47
C ASP A 144 13.61 -27.73 -27.55
N ASP A 145 13.64 -27.07 -28.71
CA ASP A 145 14.57 -25.97 -28.99
C ASP A 145 14.37 -24.81 -28.00
N GLU A 146 13.12 -24.52 -27.59
CA GLU A 146 12.81 -23.48 -26.61
C GLU A 146 13.45 -23.78 -25.25
N THR A 147 13.34 -25.02 -24.78
CA THR A 147 13.97 -25.46 -23.52
C THR A 147 15.49 -25.38 -23.60
N LEU A 148 16.06 -25.75 -24.78
CA LEU A 148 17.50 -25.66 -25.01
C LEU A 148 17.98 -24.21 -24.96
N GLU A 149 17.31 -23.30 -25.66
CA GLU A 149 17.63 -21.86 -25.66
C GLU A 149 17.63 -21.25 -24.26
N ILE A 150 16.65 -21.63 -23.42
CA ILE A 150 16.58 -21.16 -22.03
C ILE A 150 17.79 -21.67 -21.23
N LEU A 151 18.22 -22.91 -21.42
CA LEU A 151 19.36 -23.49 -20.71
C LEU A 151 20.69 -22.89 -21.17
N GLU A 152 20.86 -22.61 -22.46
CA GLU A 152 22.05 -21.99 -23.03
C GLU A 152 22.29 -20.58 -22.47
N LYS A 153 21.25 -19.81 -22.24
CA LYS A 153 21.38 -18.47 -21.63
C LYS A 153 22.12 -18.43 -20.29
N HIS A 154 22.15 -19.55 -19.60
CA HIS A 154 22.80 -19.71 -18.29
C HIS A 154 23.87 -20.80 -18.30
N ASP A 155 24.47 -21.07 -19.42
CA ASP A 155 25.57 -22.03 -19.58
C ASP A 155 25.29 -23.43 -19.00
N PHE A 156 24.02 -23.85 -18.99
CA PHE A 156 23.57 -25.14 -18.41
C PHE A 156 23.91 -25.33 -16.93
N LEU A 157 24.14 -24.26 -16.17
CA LEU A 157 24.43 -24.31 -14.73
C LEU A 157 23.31 -25.04 -13.96
N SER A 158 23.68 -25.76 -12.93
CA SER A 158 22.64 -26.26 -12.01
C SER A 158 21.93 -25.10 -11.29
N PRO A 159 20.66 -25.24 -10.88
CA PRO A 159 19.94 -24.19 -10.15
C PRO A 159 20.66 -23.67 -8.90
N ASP A 160 21.52 -24.50 -8.28
CA ASP A 160 22.29 -24.15 -7.08
C ASP A 160 23.53 -23.31 -7.41
N GLU A 161 24.01 -23.37 -8.65
CA GLU A 161 25.16 -22.57 -9.15
C GLU A 161 24.75 -21.20 -9.66
N LEU A 162 23.45 -20.98 -9.92
CA LEU A 162 22.94 -19.68 -10.34
C LEU A 162 23.20 -18.60 -9.28
N PRO A 163 23.45 -17.35 -9.68
CA PRO A 163 23.57 -16.22 -8.77
C PRO A 163 22.39 -16.13 -7.79
N LYS A 164 22.66 -15.90 -6.53
CA LYS A 164 21.61 -15.73 -5.51
C LYS A 164 20.87 -14.42 -5.73
N LEU A 165 19.56 -14.50 -5.92
CA LEU A 165 18.70 -13.33 -5.93
C LEU A 165 18.43 -12.83 -4.51
N ARG A 166 18.19 -11.52 -4.35
CA ARG A 166 17.76 -10.93 -3.10
C ARG A 166 16.43 -11.52 -2.61
N TYR A 167 15.54 -11.83 -3.53
CA TYR A 167 14.23 -12.42 -3.26
C TYR A 167 14.01 -13.66 -4.14
N ASN A 168 13.45 -14.70 -3.57
CA ASN A 168 13.06 -15.91 -4.31
C ASN A 168 11.61 -15.85 -4.84
N TYR A 169 10.86 -14.82 -4.45
CA TYR A 169 9.48 -14.55 -4.83
C TYR A 169 9.29 -13.03 -4.94
N PRO A 170 8.47 -12.53 -5.89
CA PRO A 170 8.24 -11.10 -6.04
C PRO A 170 7.78 -10.46 -4.74
N PRO A 171 8.51 -9.48 -4.19
CA PRO A 171 8.17 -8.90 -2.90
C PRO A 171 6.94 -8.01 -2.97
N ALA A 172 6.21 -7.91 -1.86
CA ALA A 172 5.24 -6.85 -1.63
C ALA A 172 5.99 -5.55 -1.35
N ASN A 173 5.96 -4.62 -2.30
CA ASN A 173 6.67 -3.36 -2.19
C ASN A 173 5.82 -2.31 -1.45
N PHE A 174 6.42 -1.69 -0.43
CA PHE A 174 5.87 -0.53 0.28
C PHE A 174 6.81 0.66 0.05
N ILE A 175 6.33 1.72 -0.60
CA ILE A 175 7.08 2.97 -0.75
C ILE A 175 6.50 3.99 0.22
N ILE A 176 7.35 4.54 1.08
CA ILE A 176 6.99 5.48 2.14
C ILE A 176 7.59 6.85 1.80
N PHE A 177 6.76 7.88 1.77
CA PHE A 177 7.16 9.28 1.70
C PHE A 177 6.90 9.91 3.07
N ASP A 178 7.92 9.93 3.94
CA ASP A 178 7.77 10.44 5.30
C ASP A 178 8.26 11.88 5.40
N ASP A 179 7.31 12.79 5.71
CA ASP A 179 7.51 14.23 5.95
C ASP A 179 8.27 14.97 4.81
N MET A 180 8.04 14.54 3.56
CA MET A 180 8.65 15.12 2.35
C MET A 180 8.02 16.44 1.90
N ILE A 181 7.25 17.11 2.76
CA ILE A 181 6.50 18.36 2.44
C ILE A 181 7.41 19.52 2.08
N SER A 182 8.61 19.54 2.65
CA SER A 182 9.59 20.60 2.39
C SER A 182 10.11 20.59 0.96
N ASP A 183 9.89 19.51 0.23
CA ASP A 183 10.31 19.40 -1.16
C ASP A 183 9.13 19.66 -2.11
N PRO A 184 9.10 20.84 -2.80
CA PRO A 184 8.04 21.20 -3.72
C PRO A 184 8.01 20.32 -4.98
N HIS A 185 9.05 19.50 -5.21
CA HIS A 185 9.12 18.59 -6.36
C HIS A 185 8.33 17.30 -6.10
N VAL A 186 8.15 16.89 -4.84
CA VAL A 186 7.47 15.64 -4.48
C VAL A 186 5.95 15.71 -4.70
N PHE A 187 5.33 16.83 -4.32
CA PHE A 187 3.85 16.97 -4.30
C PHE A 187 3.37 18.16 -5.11
N LYS A 188 3.48 18.11 -6.43
CA LYS A 188 2.96 19.18 -7.30
C LYS A 188 1.43 19.19 -7.29
N LYS A 189 0.84 20.36 -7.11
CA LYS A 189 -0.62 20.53 -7.05
C LYS A 189 -1.35 20.16 -8.34
N ASN A 190 -0.67 20.24 -9.48
CA ASN A 190 -1.24 19.93 -10.80
C ASN A 190 -1.23 18.44 -11.16
N GLY A 191 -0.63 17.57 -10.32
CA GLY A 191 -0.59 16.13 -10.55
C GLY A 191 0.31 15.69 -11.72
N SER A 192 1.20 16.56 -12.21
CA SER A 192 2.11 16.23 -13.32
C SER A 192 3.39 15.53 -12.89
N ASP A 193 3.67 15.50 -11.58
CA ASP A 193 4.84 14.85 -10.99
C ASP A 193 4.76 13.32 -11.04
N LEU A 194 5.92 12.67 -10.89
CA LEU A 194 6.01 11.23 -10.96
C LEU A 194 5.28 10.54 -9.79
N VAL A 195 5.27 11.15 -8.59
CA VAL A 195 4.55 10.62 -7.42
C VAL A 195 3.05 10.57 -7.68
N SER A 196 2.46 11.64 -8.24
CA SER A 196 1.04 11.66 -8.61
C SER A 196 0.71 10.61 -9.67
N LYS A 197 1.56 10.46 -10.70
CA LYS A 197 1.40 9.41 -11.73
C LYS A 197 1.52 8.01 -11.14
N LEU A 198 2.47 7.81 -10.23
CA LEU A 198 2.62 6.55 -9.49
C LEU A 198 1.38 6.26 -8.65
N THR A 199 0.85 7.26 -7.94
CA THR A 199 -0.35 7.11 -7.11
C THR A 199 -1.56 6.62 -7.91
N ILE A 200 -1.72 7.06 -9.16
CA ILE A 200 -2.79 6.57 -10.05
C ILE A 200 -2.54 5.10 -10.46
N LYS A 201 -1.28 4.71 -10.67
CA LYS A 201 -0.89 3.42 -11.26
C LYS A 201 -0.39 2.38 -10.24
N HIS A 202 -0.28 2.73 -8.95
CA HIS A 202 0.39 1.91 -7.94
C HIS A 202 -0.17 0.48 -7.84
N ARG A 203 -1.49 0.31 -7.99
CA ARG A 203 -2.13 -1.01 -7.98
C ARG A 203 -1.69 -1.87 -9.16
N HIS A 204 -1.55 -1.28 -10.35
CA HIS A 204 -1.06 -1.99 -11.53
C HIS A 204 0.41 -2.36 -11.40
N LYS A 205 1.21 -1.52 -10.73
CA LYS A 205 2.61 -1.80 -10.42
C LYS A 205 2.82 -2.69 -9.19
N GLN A 206 1.74 -3.09 -8.52
CA GLN A 206 1.78 -3.93 -7.33
C GLN A 206 2.55 -3.28 -6.16
N ILE A 207 2.35 -1.98 -5.96
CA ILE A 207 3.01 -1.17 -4.94
C ILE A 207 1.97 -0.64 -3.96
N SER A 208 2.25 -0.72 -2.65
CA SER A 208 1.54 0.02 -1.61
C SER A 208 2.24 1.34 -1.35
N LEU A 209 1.50 2.43 -1.29
CA LEU A 209 2.03 3.77 -1.07
C LEU A 209 1.63 4.29 0.31
N ILE A 210 2.56 4.89 1.02
CA ILE A 210 2.33 5.49 2.33
C ILE A 210 2.87 6.91 2.32
N TYR A 211 2.01 7.87 2.63
CA TYR A 211 2.35 9.28 2.73
C TYR A 211 2.16 9.76 4.15
N THR A 212 3.14 10.46 4.72
CA THR A 212 2.95 11.23 5.94
C THR A 212 3.08 12.72 5.66
N THR A 213 2.25 13.51 6.29
CA THR A 213 2.25 14.96 6.11
C THR A 213 1.79 15.70 7.36
N GLN A 214 2.27 16.92 7.53
CA GLN A 214 1.82 17.81 8.60
C GLN A 214 0.56 18.59 8.20
N TYR A 215 0.31 18.76 6.89
CA TYR A 215 -0.80 19.55 6.37
C TYR A 215 -1.49 18.83 5.21
N LEU A 216 -2.80 18.61 5.32
CA LEU A 216 -3.56 17.97 4.25
C LEU A 216 -3.47 18.72 2.91
N LYS A 217 -3.45 20.06 2.95
CA LYS A 217 -3.39 20.88 1.75
C LYS A 217 -2.04 20.85 1.01
N SER A 218 -0.97 20.35 1.65
CA SER A 218 0.32 20.19 0.98
C SER A 218 0.31 19.03 -0.02
N ILE A 219 -0.55 18.05 0.20
CA ILE A 219 -0.77 16.91 -0.69
C ILE A 219 -1.73 17.30 -1.81
N GLY A 220 -1.34 17.08 -3.07
CA GLY A 220 -2.16 17.37 -4.25
C GLY A 220 -3.48 16.60 -4.26
N PRO A 221 -4.56 17.15 -4.86
CA PRO A 221 -5.87 16.49 -4.92
C PRO A 221 -5.82 15.11 -5.57
N VAL A 222 -4.92 14.90 -6.55
CA VAL A 222 -4.73 13.61 -7.22
C VAL A 222 -4.34 12.54 -6.22
N ILE A 223 -3.38 12.81 -5.34
CA ILE A 223 -2.95 11.85 -4.33
C ILE A 223 -4.08 11.61 -3.32
N ARG A 224 -4.66 12.69 -2.76
CA ARG A 224 -5.73 12.56 -1.77
C ARG A 224 -6.89 11.68 -2.25
N LYS A 225 -7.38 11.94 -3.47
CA LYS A 225 -8.53 11.19 -4.04
C LYS A 225 -8.23 9.74 -4.39
N ASN A 226 -6.96 9.36 -4.47
CA ASN A 226 -6.55 7.98 -4.73
C ASN A 226 -6.12 7.23 -3.45
N CYS A 227 -6.21 7.86 -2.27
CA CYS A 227 -5.96 7.18 -1.02
C CYS A 227 -7.14 6.29 -0.64
N ASP A 228 -6.82 5.09 -0.18
CA ASP A 228 -7.78 4.11 0.35
C ASP A 228 -7.91 4.23 1.87
N ILE A 229 -6.87 4.71 2.53
CA ILE A 229 -6.77 4.78 3.98
C ILE A 229 -6.33 6.18 4.38
N TYR A 230 -7.08 6.77 5.29
CA TYR A 230 -6.72 8.04 5.92
C TYR A 230 -6.48 7.80 7.41
N GLN A 231 -5.42 8.39 7.93
CA GLN A 231 -5.16 8.47 9.35
C GLN A 231 -5.05 9.94 9.74
N ILE A 232 -5.88 10.36 10.68
CA ILE A 232 -6.00 11.75 11.09
C ILE A 232 -5.72 11.83 12.58
N PHE A 233 -4.62 12.49 12.92
CA PHE A 233 -4.30 12.85 14.30
C PHE A 233 -4.97 14.15 14.68
N LYS A 234 -4.97 14.49 15.99
CA LYS A 234 -5.39 15.81 16.44
C LYS A 234 -4.53 16.88 15.76
N TYR A 235 -5.17 17.82 15.10
CA TYR A 235 -4.52 18.74 14.19
C TYR A 235 -5.27 20.06 14.15
N GLY A 236 -4.57 21.16 14.48
CA GLY A 236 -5.06 22.54 14.32
C GLY A 236 -6.49 22.81 14.80
N ASP A 237 -7.19 23.62 14.05
CA ASP A 237 -8.63 23.87 14.26
C ASP A 237 -9.44 22.64 13.82
N THR A 238 -10.20 22.10 14.76
CA THR A 238 -11.07 20.93 14.55
C THR A 238 -12.05 21.18 13.39
N LYS A 239 -12.61 22.38 13.26
CA LYS A 239 -13.54 22.74 12.19
C LYS A 239 -12.85 22.65 10.81
N GLU A 240 -11.62 23.18 10.71
CA GLU A 240 -10.85 23.10 9.47
C GLU A 240 -10.58 21.64 9.05
N VAL A 241 -10.27 20.78 10.02
CA VAL A 241 -10.06 19.34 9.78
C VAL A 241 -11.34 18.69 9.28
N LEU A 242 -12.45 18.90 9.98
CA LEU A 242 -13.72 18.30 9.63
C LEU A 242 -14.17 18.71 8.22
N ASP A 243 -14.13 20.01 7.90
CA ASP A 243 -14.55 20.52 6.59
C ASP A 243 -13.71 19.96 5.45
N LYS A 244 -12.38 19.84 5.65
CA LYS A 244 -11.47 19.39 4.58
C LYS A 244 -11.47 17.88 4.39
N PHE A 245 -11.43 17.11 5.46
CA PHE A 245 -11.44 15.64 5.35
C PHE A 245 -12.82 15.11 5.00
N TYR A 246 -13.88 15.75 5.50
CA TYR A 246 -15.24 15.35 5.18
C TYR A 246 -15.49 15.36 3.66
N GLY A 247 -14.95 16.34 2.95
CA GLY A 247 -15.04 16.39 1.47
C GLY A 247 -14.48 15.16 0.76
N GLU A 248 -13.50 14.47 1.34
CA GLU A 248 -12.90 13.26 0.74
C GLU A 248 -13.69 11.97 1.13
N ILE A 249 -14.47 11.99 2.21
CA ILE A 249 -15.13 10.80 2.79
C ILE A 249 -16.66 10.91 2.91
N SER A 250 -17.25 12.01 2.43
CA SER A 250 -18.70 12.30 2.58
C SER A 250 -19.64 11.21 2.06
N GLY A 251 -19.19 10.37 1.13
CA GLY A 251 -19.97 9.23 0.64
C GLY A 251 -20.05 8.03 1.61
N TYR A 252 -19.34 8.08 2.74
CA TYR A 252 -19.21 6.95 3.67
C TYR A 252 -19.75 7.21 5.07
N ILE A 253 -19.98 8.46 5.45
CA ILE A 253 -20.41 8.86 6.80
C ILE A 253 -21.06 10.24 6.74
N ASN A 254 -22.02 10.53 7.63
CA ASN A 254 -22.56 11.88 7.79
C ASN A 254 -21.60 12.78 8.60
N PRO A 255 -21.77 14.13 8.56
CA PRO A 255 -20.85 15.06 9.20
C PRO A 255 -20.82 14.94 10.73
N GLU A 256 -21.96 14.67 11.33
CA GLU A 256 -22.14 14.58 12.79
C GLU A 256 -21.37 13.37 13.34
N ASP A 257 -21.62 12.19 12.78
CA ASP A 257 -20.92 10.95 13.15
C ASP A 257 -19.41 11.05 12.93
N PHE A 258 -19.00 11.67 11.81
CA PHE A 258 -17.57 11.88 11.54
C PHE A 258 -16.92 12.76 12.60
N SER A 259 -17.60 13.86 12.98
CA SER A 259 -17.13 14.77 14.01
C SER A 259 -16.99 14.07 15.37
N GLU A 260 -18.01 13.29 15.75
CA GLU A 260 -18.00 12.53 17.00
C GLU A 260 -16.88 11.50 17.03
N MET A 261 -16.74 10.69 15.98
CA MET A 261 -15.68 9.69 15.86
C MET A 261 -14.29 10.33 15.89
N TYR A 262 -14.10 11.47 15.21
CA TYR A 262 -12.82 12.17 15.21
C TYR A 262 -12.45 12.71 16.59
N LEU A 263 -13.38 13.37 17.26
CA LEU A 263 -13.15 13.91 18.60
C LEU A 263 -12.84 12.79 19.59
N HIS A 264 -13.63 11.71 19.58
CA HIS A 264 -13.40 10.55 20.42
C HIS A 264 -12.04 9.89 20.15
N ALA A 265 -11.73 9.64 18.87
CA ALA A 265 -10.47 8.96 18.49
C ALA A 265 -9.22 9.79 18.83
N THR A 266 -9.33 11.13 18.79
CA THR A 266 -8.19 12.05 19.01
C THR A 266 -8.20 12.72 20.38
N GLU A 267 -9.04 12.28 21.31
CA GLU A 267 -9.12 12.82 22.67
C GLU A 267 -7.77 12.78 23.38
N LYS A 268 -7.09 11.63 23.32
CA LYS A 268 -5.77 11.45 23.93
C LYS A 268 -4.65 11.81 22.95
N PRO A 269 -3.53 12.40 23.44
CA PRO A 269 -2.37 12.68 22.62
C PRO A 269 -1.88 11.41 21.90
N ARG A 270 -1.45 11.58 20.65
CA ARG A 270 -0.94 10.52 19.77
C ARG A 270 -1.96 9.47 19.34
N ASN A 271 -3.23 9.61 19.72
CA ASN A 271 -4.30 8.82 19.13
C ASN A 271 -4.76 9.43 17.81
N SER A 272 -5.34 8.60 16.97
CA SER A 272 -5.75 8.97 15.61
C SER A 272 -7.04 8.28 15.20
N LEU A 273 -7.84 8.94 14.38
CA LEU A 273 -8.91 8.32 13.61
C LEU A 273 -8.31 7.71 12.35
N VAL A 274 -8.59 6.44 12.12
CA VAL A 274 -8.26 5.72 10.88
C VAL A 274 -9.53 5.44 10.11
N ILE A 275 -9.55 5.79 8.84
CA ILE A 275 -10.69 5.63 7.94
C ILE A 275 -10.21 4.78 6.75
N ASP A 276 -10.81 3.61 6.59
CA ASP A 276 -10.49 2.64 5.54
C ASP A 276 -11.66 2.61 4.55
N ILE A 277 -11.49 3.26 3.40
CA ILE A 277 -12.51 3.34 2.34
C ILE A 277 -12.24 2.36 1.20
N HIS A 278 -11.30 1.42 1.39
CA HIS A 278 -11.04 0.41 0.38
C HIS A 278 -12.34 -0.35 0.04
N PRO A 279 -12.64 -0.59 -1.25
CA PRO A 279 -13.92 -1.21 -1.67
C PRO A 279 -14.21 -2.56 -1.00
N ASP A 280 -13.17 -3.34 -0.72
CA ASP A 280 -13.29 -4.65 -0.07
C ASP A 280 -13.42 -4.57 1.46
N THR A 281 -13.32 -3.39 2.06
CA THR A 281 -13.45 -3.22 3.51
C THR A 281 -14.93 -3.13 3.87
N HIS A 282 -15.38 -4.05 4.72
CA HIS A 282 -16.76 -4.04 5.18
C HIS A 282 -17.09 -2.73 5.91
N ILE A 283 -18.30 -2.22 5.74
CA ILE A 283 -18.73 -0.91 6.25
C ILE A 283 -18.50 -0.77 7.77
N SER A 284 -18.70 -1.84 8.55
CA SER A 284 -18.47 -1.85 10.00
C SER A 284 -16.99 -1.83 10.40
N HIS A 285 -16.06 -2.07 9.47
CA HIS A 285 -14.62 -2.06 9.74
C HIS A 285 -13.90 -0.82 9.20
N ARG A 286 -14.66 0.14 8.67
CA ARG A 286 -14.08 1.33 8.02
C ARG A 286 -13.48 2.33 8.98
N PHE A 287 -14.04 2.47 10.19
CA PHE A 287 -13.60 3.48 11.15
C PHE A 287 -12.95 2.81 12.34
N LYS A 288 -11.72 3.24 12.64
CA LYS A 288 -10.91 2.64 13.72
C LYS A 288 -10.18 3.74 14.50
N MET A 289 -9.91 3.49 15.76
CA MET A 289 -8.94 4.24 16.52
C MET A 289 -7.60 3.49 16.48
N ASN A 290 -6.52 4.13 16.04
CA ASN A 290 -5.15 3.60 16.01
C ASN A 290 -4.94 2.26 15.29
N PHE A 291 -5.80 1.82 14.38
CA PHE A 291 -5.85 0.51 13.74
C PHE A 291 -6.28 -0.66 14.64
N ASP A 292 -6.44 -0.50 15.92
CA ASP A 292 -6.67 -1.59 16.87
C ASP A 292 -8.08 -1.62 17.48
N LYS A 293 -8.85 -0.55 17.40
CA LYS A 293 -10.20 -0.48 17.92
C LYS A 293 -11.18 -0.02 16.86
N LEU A 294 -12.26 -0.79 16.66
CA LEU A 294 -13.35 -0.37 15.78
C LEU A 294 -14.16 0.76 16.44
N LEU A 295 -14.56 1.73 15.63
CA LEU A 295 -15.51 2.78 16.00
C LEU A 295 -16.80 2.55 15.23
N LEU A 296 -17.89 2.42 15.96
CA LEU A 296 -19.21 2.07 15.44
C LEU A 296 -20.24 3.07 15.96
N THR A 297 -21.12 3.54 15.08
CA THR A 297 -22.38 4.16 15.48
C THR A 297 -23.40 3.07 15.82
N GLU A 298 -24.49 3.41 16.51
CA GLU A 298 -25.55 2.46 16.86
C GLU A 298 -26.11 1.74 15.65
N ASP A 299 -26.33 2.45 14.54
CA ASP A 299 -26.80 1.88 13.28
C ASP A 299 -25.83 0.83 12.71
N ARG A 300 -24.53 1.10 12.77
CA ARG A 300 -23.48 0.18 12.29
C ARG A 300 -23.27 -1.02 13.21
N LEU A 301 -23.56 -0.86 14.51
CA LEU A 301 -23.53 -1.96 15.46
C LEU A 301 -24.63 -2.98 15.13
N SER A 302 -25.82 -2.51 14.73
CA SER A 302 -26.93 -3.38 14.33
C SER A 302 -26.58 -4.25 13.12
N ASP A 303 -25.78 -3.77 12.17
CA ASP A 303 -25.35 -4.49 10.98
C ASP A 303 -24.28 -5.57 11.27
N LEU A 304 -23.46 -5.37 12.30
CA LEU A 304 -22.51 -6.38 12.77
C LEU A 304 -23.23 -7.60 13.40
N ASN A 305 -24.33 -7.36 14.08
CA ASN A 305 -25.06 -8.41 14.81
C ASN A 305 -26.01 -9.23 13.92
N LYS A 306 -26.19 -8.82 12.63
CA LYS A 306 -27.03 -9.53 11.65
C LYS A 306 -26.28 -10.61 10.85
N LYS A 307 -24.98 -10.83 11.12
CA LYS A 307 -24.12 -11.87 10.50
C LYS A 307 -23.69 -12.92 11.52
#